data_cd8994039be974646f031e3d8519d3c9
#
_entry.id   cd8994039be974646f031e3d8519d3c9
#
_cell.length_a   1.000
_cell.length_b   1.000
_cell.length_c   1.000
_cell.angle_alpha   90.00
_cell.angle_beta   90.00
_cell.angle_gamma   90.00
#
_symmetry.space_group_name_H-M   'P 1'
#
loop_
_entity.id
_entity.type
_entity.pdbx_description
1 polymer ?
#
loop_
_entity_poly.entity_id
_entity_poly.type
_entity_poly.pdbx_seq_one_letter_code
_entity_poly.pdbx_strand_id
1 'polypeptide(L)'
;MILELADFAILPGQNAAFEEAVQRGLDTLISHAKGFEGFKVNRCIENPNRYVLQIFWTTLEDHTVGFRESPAFAQWRAIVGPFFASAPVVQHFDLLAKSPTPKR
;
A
#
# COMPACT_ATOMS: atom_id res chain seq x y z
N MET A 1 -6.84 -12.05 -9.44
CA MET A 1 -6.33 -11.19 -8.35
C MET A 1 -5.24 -10.29 -8.88
N ILE A 2 -5.28 -9.04 -8.50
CA ILE A 2 -4.34 -8.01 -8.93
C ILE A 2 -3.48 -7.59 -7.75
N LEU A 3 -2.18 -7.45 -7.99
CA LEU A 3 -1.26 -6.84 -7.03
C LEU A 3 -1.08 -5.37 -7.38
N GLU A 4 -1.38 -4.50 -6.42
CA GLU A 4 -0.93 -3.12 -6.46
C GLU A 4 0.40 -3.03 -5.70
N LEU A 5 1.43 -2.49 -6.34
CA LEU A 5 2.71 -2.24 -5.70
C LEU A 5 2.94 -0.74 -5.67
N ALA A 6 2.99 -0.17 -4.47
CA ALA A 6 3.28 1.24 -4.26
C ALA A 6 4.67 1.39 -3.65
N ASP A 7 5.52 2.15 -4.32
CA ASP A 7 6.91 2.38 -3.91
C ASP A 7 7.00 3.79 -3.33
N PHE A 8 7.37 3.88 -2.04
CA PHE A 8 7.42 5.13 -1.29
C PHE A 8 8.85 5.51 -0.93
N ALA A 9 9.22 6.76 -1.16
CA ALA A 9 10.40 7.38 -0.57
C ALA A 9 9.92 8.40 0.47
N ILE A 10 10.37 8.25 1.72
CA ILE A 10 9.93 9.13 2.81
C ILE A 10 11.04 10.09 3.25
N LEU A 11 10.63 11.16 3.92
CA LEU A 11 11.54 12.13 4.51
C LEU A 11 12.40 11.46 5.59
N PRO A 12 13.71 11.79 5.69
CA PRO A 12 14.58 11.21 6.71
C PRO A 12 14.09 11.45 8.13
N GLY A 13 14.31 10.47 9.01
CA GLY A 13 13.96 10.59 10.43
C GLY A 13 12.50 10.39 10.76
N GLN A 14 11.65 10.06 9.76
CA GLN A 14 10.21 9.93 9.94
C GLN A 14 9.73 8.47 9.97
N ASN A 15 10.63 7.51 10.07
CA ASN A 15 10.28 6.09 9.94
C ASN A 15 9.21 5.63 10.91
N ALA A 16 9.37 5.89 12.21
CA ALA A 16 8.40 5.43 13.21
C ALA A 16 7.02 6.06 13.00
N ALA A 17 6.97 7.36 12.73
CA ALA A 17 5.72 8.07 12.48
C ALA A 17 5.05 7.59 11.18
N PHE A 18 5.84 7.36 10.13
CA PHE A 18 5.31 6.85 8.86
C PHE A 18 4.76 5.43 9.02
N GLU A 19 5.50 4.55 9.72
CA GLU A 19 5.06 3.17 9.92
C GLU A 19 3.75 3.09 10.69
N GLU A 20 3.58 3.94 11.71
CA GLU A 20 2.30 4.05 12.42
C GLU A 20 1.20 4.59 11.49
N ALA A 21 1.49 5.63 10.73
CA ALA A 21 0.51 6.27 9.85
C ALA A 21 0.03 5.31 8.74
N VAL A 22 0.97 4.60 8.07
CA VAL A 22 0.60 3.67 7.00
C VAL A 22 -0.22 2.51 7.54
N GLN A 23 0.13 1.98 8.72
CA GLN A 23 -0.64 0.90 9.35
C GLN A 23 -2.05 1.37 9.67
N ARG A 24 -2.20 2.56 10.25
CA ARG A 24 -3.50 3.12 10.59
C ARG A 24 -4.35 3.35 9.35
N GLY A 25 -3.77 3.90 8.28
CA GLY A 25 -4.49 4.10 7.03
C GLY A 25 -4.94 2.80 6.36
N LEU A 26 -4.09 1.77 6.42
CA LEU A 26 -4.45 0.44 5.91
C LEU A 26 -5.59 -0.17 6.72
N ASP A 27 -5.50 -0.14 8.04
CA ASP A 27 -6.49 -0.77 8.91
C ASP A 27 -7.84 -0.07 8.88
N THR A 28 -7.86 1.25 8.80
CA THR A 28 -9.09 2.04 8.92
C THR A 28 -9.74 2.39 7.58
N LEU A 29 -8.99 2.38 6.49
CA LEU A 29 -9.49 2.81 5.18
C LEU A 29 -9.37 1.73 4.12
N ILE A 30 -8.16 1.32 3.78
CA ILE A 30 -7.94 0.44 2.62
C ILE A 30 -8.53 -0.95 2.85
N SER A 31 -8.39 -1.51 4.05
CA SER A 31 -8.91 -2.85 4.35
C SER A 31 -10.43 -2.94 4.33
N HIS A 32 -11.12 -1.81 4.32
CA HIS A 32 -12.59 -1.76 4.22
C HIS A 32 -13.08 -1.49 2.80
N ALA A 33 -12.17 -1.31 1.85
CA ALA A 33 -12.54 -1.04 0.46
C ALA A 33 -13.06 -2.30 -0.22
N LYS A 34 -14.02 -2.12 -1.14
CA LYS A 34 -14.54 -3.23 -1.94
C LYS A 34 -13.41 -3.86 -2.75
N GLY A 35 -13.31 -5.18 -2.72
CA GLY A 35 -12.32 -5.93 -3.48
C GLY A 35 -10.97 -6.05 -2.80
N PHE A 36 -10.80 -5.51 -1.60
CA PHE A 36 -9.58 -5.66 -0.84
C PHE A 36 -9.37 -7.14 -0.44
N GLU A 37 -8.17 -7.68 -0.73
CA GLU A 37 -7.83 -9.08 -0.49
C GLU A 37 -6.65 -9.28 0.46
N GLY A 38 -5.99 -8.21 0.87
CA GLY A 38 -4.85 -8.28 1.81
C GLY A 38 -3.77 -7.28 1.49
N PHE A 39 -2.85 -7.08 2.45
CA PHE A 39 -1.72 -6.17 2.24
C PHE A 39 -0.46 -6.71 2.91
N LYS A 40 0.68 -6.20 2.45
CA LYS A 40 1.99 -6.34 3.11
C LYS A 40 2.72 -5.01 3.01
N VAL A 41 3.39 -4.62 4.09
CA VAL A 41 4.25 -3.43 4.12
C VAL A 41 5.68 -3.89 4.32
N ASN A 42 6.60 -3.43 3.48
CA ASN A 42 8.00 -3.82 3.55
C ASN A 42 8.87 -2.56 3.59
N ARG A 43 9.86 -2.55 4.49
CA ARG A 43 10.90 -1.51 4.52
C ARG A 43 12.14 -2.05 3.81
N CYS A 44 12.72 -1.25 2.92
CA CYS A 44 13.94 -1.61 2.24
C CYS A 44 15.11 -1.67 3.23
N ILE A 45 15.83 -2.80 3.25
CA ILE A 45 16.96 -2.98 4.16
C ILE A 45 18.12 -2.07 3.74
N GLU A 46 18.40 -2.01 2.43
CA GLU A 46 19.51 -1.22 1.87
C GLU A 46 19.25 0.29 1.91
N ASN A 47 17.98 0.69 1.92
CA ASN A 47 17.57 2.09 2.00
C ASN A 47 16.39 2.23 2.97
N PRO A 48 16.64 2.51 4.27
CA PRO A 48 15.59 2.56 5.27
C PRO A 48 14.52 3.63 5.04
N ASN A 49 14.75 4.60 4.14
CA ASN A 49 13.76 5.62 3.79
C ASN A 49 12.85 5.17 2.63
N ARG A 50 13.01 3.93 2.16
CA ARG A 50 12.18 3.37 1.08
C ARG A 50 11.30 2.25 1.62
N TYR A 51 10.01 2.30 1.25
CA TYR A 51 9.03 1.29 1.61
C TYR A 51 8.31 0.82 0.36
N VAL A 52 7.93 -0.45 0.37
CA VAL A 52 7.11 -1.04 -0.69
C VAL A 52 5.83 -1.56 -0.04
N LEU A 53 4.69 -1.06 -0.50
CA LEU A 53 3.38 -1.49 -0.06
C LEU A 53 2.80 -2.39 -1.15
N GLN A 54 2.38 -3.59 -0.74
CA GLN A 54 1.70 -4.54 -1.60
C GLN A 54 0.25 -4.65 -1.15
N ILE A 55 -0.69 -4.37 -2.05
CA ILE A 55 -2.12 -4.56 -1.77
C ILE A 55 -2.68 -5.47 -2.85
N PHE A 56 -3.45 -6.48 -2.41
CA PHE A 56 -4.12 -7.38 -3.33
C PHE A 56 -5.58 -6.97 -3.49
N TRP A 57 -6.03 -6.94 -4.74
CA TRP A 57 -7.39 -6.55 -5.12
C TRP A 57 -8.03 -7.65 -5.96
N THR A 58 -9.35 -7.82 -5.83
CA THR A 58 -10.09 -8.78 -6.67
C THR A 58 -9.98 -8.38 -8.14
N THR A 59 -10.19 -7.10 -8.45
CA THR A 59 -10.08 -6.55 -9.80
C THR A 59 -9.24 -5.28 -9.81
N LEU A 60 -8.71 -4.92 -10.99
CA LEU A 60 -7.99 -3.67 -11.18
C LEU A 60 -8.88 -2.47 -10.86
N GLU A 61 -10.14 -2.51 -11.30
CA GLU A 61 -11.08 -1.41 -11.14
C GLU A 61 -11.45 -1.16 -9.68
N ASP A 62 -11.41 -2.18 -8.84
CA ASP A 62 -11.64 -2.00 -7.40
C ASP A 62 -10.64 -1.00 -6.81
N HIS A 63 -9.40 -0.98 -7.31
CA HIS A 63 -8.41 0.01 -6.89
C HIS A 63 -8.53 1.30 -7.71
N THR A 64 -8.43 1.20 -9.04
CA THR A 64 -8.26 2.38 -9.91
C THR A 64 -9.50 3.25 -10.00
N VAL A 65 -10.68 2.66 -9.81
CA VAL A 65 -11.97 3.36 -9.82
C VAL A 65 -12.57 3.36 -8.43
N GLY A 66 -12.86 2.19 -7.87
CA GLY A 66 -13.58 2.07 -6.62
C GLY A 66 -12.91 2.81 -5.48
N PHE A 67 -11.65 2.49 -5.18
CA PHE A 67 -10.93 3.14 -4.08
C PHE A 67 -10.44 4.53 -4.46
N ARG A 68 -9.79 4.65 -5.61
CA ARG A 68 -9.13 5.91 -6.01
C ARG A 68 -10.12 7.07 -6.19
N GLU A 69 -11.36 6.79 -6.55
CA GLU A 69 -12.42 7.80 -6.72
C GLU A 69 -13.31 7.93 -5.48
N SER A 70 -12.98 7.24 -4.39
CA SER A 70 -13.74 7.30 -3.15
C SER A 70 -13.21 8.39 -2.21
N PRO A 71 -14.04 8.85 -1.25
CA PRO A 71 -13.55 9.76 -0.20
C PRO A 71 -12.41 9.18 0.62
N ALA A 72 -12.35 7.86 0.77
CA ALA A 72 -11.30 7.18 1.52
C ALA A 72 -9.92 7.41 0.92
N PHE A 73 -9.80 7.58 -0.40
CA PHE A 73 -8.52 7.85 -1.04
C PHE A 73 -7.94 9.20 -0.59
N ALA A 74 -8.76 10.25 -0.53
CA ALA A 74 -8.30 11.55 -0.05
C ALA A 74 -7.87 11.48 1.42
N GLN A 75 -8.59 10.71 2.24
CA GLN A 75 -8.23 10.48 3.63
C GLN A 75 -6.91 9.72 3.76
N TRP A 76 -6.70 8.69 2.94
CA TRP A 76 -5.45 7.96 2.86
C TRP A 76 -4.27 8.88 2.53
N ARG A 77 -4.43 9.72 1.51
CA ARG A 77 -3.39 10.68 1.13
C ARG A 77 -3.10 11.70 2.22
N ALA A 78 -4.10 12.13 2.95
CA ALA A 78 -3.91 13.05 4.09
C ALA A 78 -3.11 12.42 5.21
N ILE A 79 -3.25 11.09 5.42
CA ILE A 79 -2.51 10.36 6.45
C ILE A 79 -1.05 10.14 6.05
N VAL A 80 -0.79 9.67 4.83
CA VAL A 80 0.56 9.25 4.41
C VAL A 80 1.31 10.29 3.60
N GLY A 81 0.62 11.16 2.90
CA GLY A 81 1.23 12.15 1.99
C GLY A 81 2.26 13.06 2.62
N PRO A 82 2.05 13.57 3.87
CA PRO A 82 3.02 14.45 4.51
C PRO A 82 4.41 13.85 4.70
N PHE A 83 4.54 12.53 4.64
CA PHE A 83 5.83 11.83 4.82
C PHE A 83 6.61 11.65 3.53
N PHE A 84 6.01 11.88 2.36
CA PHE A 84 6.67 11.59 1.10
C PHE A 84 7.78 12.60 0.77
N ALA A 85 8.97 12.05 0.44
CA ALA A 85 10.06 12.85 -0.11
C ALA A 85 9.87 13.10 -1.61
N SER A 86 9.13 12.22 -2.28
CA SER A 86 8.78 12.31 -3.70
C SER A 86 7.44 11.62 -3.93
N ALA A 87 6.84 11.84 -5.10
CA ALA A 87 5.58 11.20 -5.43
C ALA A 87 5.75 9.67 -5.46
N PRO A 88 4.80 8.91 -4.88
CA PRO A 88 4.85 7.45 -4.93
C PRO A 88 4.76 6.94 -6.37
N VAL A 89 5.43 5.83 -6.64
CA VAL A 89 5.29 5.11 -7.90
C VAL A 89 4.37 3.92 -7.67
N VAL A 90 3.25 3.87 -8.38
CA VAL A 90 2.24 2.81 -8.22
C VAL A 90 2.13 2.04 -9.54
N GLN A 91 2.27 0.71 -9.46
CA GLN A 91 2.13 -0.19 -10.60
C GLN A 91 1.23 -1.36 -10.22
N HIS A 92 0.65 -2.00 -11.22
CA HIS A 92 -0.25 -3.13 -11.03
C HIS A 92 0.28 -4.35 -11.76
N PHE A 93 0.06 -5.53 -11.17
CA PHE A 93 0.57 -6.80 -11.68
C PHE A 93 -0.53 -7.86 -11.60
N ASP A 94 -0.63 -8.68 -12.66
CA ASP A 94 -1.43 -9.89 -12.61
C ASP A 94 -0.71 -10.94 -11.77
N LEU A 95 -1.43 -11.59 -10.87
CA LEU A 95 -0.87 -12.72 -10.12
C LEU A 95 -0.89 -13.96 -11.03
N LEU A 96 0.29 -14.42 -11.45
CA LEU A 96 0.40 -15.58 -12.33
C LEU A 96 0.56 -16.90 -11.57
N ALA A 97 1.25 -16.88 -10.44
CA ALA A 97 1.52 -18.08 -9.67
C ALA A 97 1.78 -17.73 -8.21
N LYS A 98 1.36 -18.62 -7.32
CA LYS A 98 1.58 -18.48 -5.89
C LYS A 98 1.85 -19.87 -5.32
N SER A 99 2.91 -20.02 -4.52
CA SER A 99 3.18 -21.26 -3.84
C SER A 99 2.13 -21.54 -2.76
N PRO A 100 1.88 -22.81 -2.42
CA PRO A 100 1.11 -23.14 -1.22
C PRO A 100 1.80 -22.60 0.02
N THR A 101 1.00 -22.31 1.06
CA THR A 101 1.57 -21.94 2.36
C THR A 101 2.41 -23.12 2.88
N PRO A 102 3.70 -22.89 3.25
CA PRO A 102 4.53 -23.96 3.79
C PRO A 102 3.91 -24.55 5.05
N LYS A 103 3.97 -25.88 5.16
CA LYS A 103 3.57 -26.59 6.38
C LYS A 103 4.69 -26.51 7.41
N ARG A 104 4.32 -26.52 8.67
CA ARG A 104 5.25 -26.54 9.79
C ARG A 104 5.22 -27.89 10.49
#